data_2db9142f46efde5270c6461150424a21
#
_entry.id   2db9142f46efde5270c6461150424a21
#
_cell.length_a   1.000
_cell.length_b   1.000
_cell.length_c   1.000
_cell.angle_alpha   90.00
_cell.angle_beta   90.00
_cell.angle_gamma   90.00
#
_symmetry.space_group_name_H-M   'P 1'
#
loop_
_entity.id
_entity.type
_entity.pdbx_description
1 polymer ?
#
loop_
_entity_poly.entity_id
_entity_poly.type
_entity_poly.pdbx_seq_one_letter_code
_entity_poly.pdbx_strand_id
1 'polypeptide(L)'
;MTDLIIKYDHGQMLIHLEEFLSCRKIAKVRKLLKLIERSETPELTEQIQKHIEQKLKGLDDIAKTWTTIHVRCKEEVKQTEHELSRWVQLRSGYKKNSDGYKHYHENVKNSRKELKKVKEKMRNSKKEFDDTMRDRTFFEKLLSEVFS
;
A
#
# COMPACT_ATOMS: atom_id res chain seq x y z
N MET A 1 26.22 27.51 11.50
CA MET A 1 25.02 26.76 11.06
C MET A 1 24.69 26.98 9.60
N THR A 2 24.92 28.16 9.05
CA THR A 2 24.81 28.40 7.61
C THR A 2 25.81 27.59 6.78
N ASP A 3 26.96 27.23 7.34
CA ASP A 3 28.02 26.48 6.65
C ASP A 3 27.62 25.00 6.40
N LEU A 4 26.75 24.42 7.21
CA LEU A 4 26.24 23.06 7.05
C LEU A 4 25.29 22.95 5.86
N ILE A 5 24.61 24.02 5.49
CA ILE A 5 23.63 24.08 4.42
C ILE A 5 24.30 24.18 3.05
N ILE A 6 25.37 24.95 2.99
CA ILE A 6 26.18 25.17 1.78
C ILE A 6 26.88 23.87 1.36
N LYS A 7 27.10 22.93 2.30
CA LYS A 7 27.74 21.63 2.08
C LYS A 7 26.76 20.53 1.64
N TYR A 8 25.44 20.79 1.63
CA TYR A 8 24.48 19.84 1.12
C TYR A 8 24.57 19.79 -0.40
N ASP A 9 25.17 18.75 -0.92
CA ASP A 9 25.07 18.47 -2.33
C ASP A 9 23.66 17.92 -2.67
N HIS A 10 23.34 17.88 -3.94
CA HIS A 10 22.04 17.42 -4.42
C HIS A 10 21.71 15.98 -3.96
N GLY A 11 22.71 15.10 -3.91
CA GLY A 11 22.54 13.71 -3.47
C GLY A 11 22.20 13.60 -1.99
N GLN A 12 22.90 14.34 -1.12
CA GLN A 12 22.63 14.36 0.33
C GLN A 12 21.26 14.93 0.65
N MET A 13 20.86 15.96 -0.06
CA MET A 13 19.54 16.58 0.09
C MET A 13 18.44 15.59 -0.25
N LEU A 14 18.58 14.83 -1.33
CA LEU A 14 17.60 13.80 -1.73
C LEU A 14 17.50 12.66 -0.72
N ILE A 15 18.63 12.25 -0.13
CA ILE A 15 18.65 11.21 0.91
C ILE A 15 17.83 11.67 2.13
N HIS A 16 18.07 12.89 2.62
CA HIS A 16 17.31 13.42 3.75
C HIS A 16 15.84 13.65 3.42
N LEU A 17 15.55 14.12 2.21
CA LEU A 17 14.19 14.27 1.74
C LEU A 17 13.45 12.95 1.76
N GLU A 18 14.02 11.88 1.22
CA GLU A 18 13.42 10.55 1.20
C GLU A 18 13.15 10.04 2.62
N GLU A 19 14.09 10.25 3.54
CA GLU A 19 13.92 9.89 4.95
C GLU A 19 12.76 10.64 5.58
N PHE A 20 12.65 11.95 5.37
CA PHE A 20 11.56 12.75 5.93
C PHE A 20 10.21 12.42 5.30
N LEU A 21 10.18 12.09 4.03
CA LEU A 21 8.96 11.68 3.32
C LEU A 21 8.49 10.30 3.79
N SER A 22 9.40 9.34 3.96
CA SER A 22 9.05 7.99 4.42
C SER A 22 8.52 7.98 5.85
N CYS A 23 9.00 8.91 6.70
CA CYS A 23 8.53 9.08 8.08
C CYS A 23 7.33 10.03 8.20
N ARG A 24 6.85 10.59 7.09
CA ARG A 24 5.74 11.56 7.02
C ARG A 24 5.93 12.77 7.93
N LYS A 25 7.14 13.34 7.94
CA LYS A 25 7.51 14.45 8.80
C LYS A 25 7.45 15.79 8.07
N ILE A 26 6.27 16.40 7.98
CA ILE A 26 6.05 17.71 7.33
C ILE A 26 6.94 18.81 7.91
N ALA A 27 7.07 18.88 9.23
CA ALA A 27 7.88 19.92 9.88
C ALA A 27 9.35 19.85 9.46
N LYS A 28 9.89 18.64 9.27
CA LYS A 28 11.28 18.47 8.83
C LYS A 28 11.46 18.84 7.36
N VAL A 29 10.50 18.54 6.52
CA VAL A 29 10.50 18.95 5.10
C VAL A 29 10.45 20.48 5.02
N ARG A 30 9.59 21.14 5.81
CA ARG A 30 9.53 22.61 5.89
C ARG A 30 10.87 23.22 6.29
N LYS A 31 11.52 22.66 7.31
CA LYS A 31 12.84 23.13 7.75
C LYS A 31 13.88 22.99 6.65
N LEU A 32 13.90 21.83 5.98
CA LEU A 32 14.82 21.59 4.87
C LEU A 32 14.61 22.61 3.75
N LEU A 33 13.37 22.91 3.38
CA LEU A 33 13.06 23.90 2.35
C LEU A 33 13.45 25.30 2.74
N LYS A 34 13.22 25.71 3.98
CA LYS A 34 13.68 27.01 4.49
C LYS A 34 15.19 27.14 4.43
N LEU A 35 15.91 26.07 4.73
CA LEU A 35 17.36 26.04 4.63
C LEU A 35 17.83 26.19 3.17
N ILE A 36 17.14 25.53 2.25
CA ILE A 36 17.45 25.63 0.81
C ILE A 36 17.15 27.02 0.27
N GLU A 37 16.07 27.67 0.67
CA GLU A 37 15.72 29.02 0.26
C GLU A 37 16.81 30.05 0.66
N ARG A 38 17.49 29.79 1.78
CA ARG A 38 18.59 30.60 2.29
C ARG A 38 19.96 30.21 1.72
N SER A 39 20.01 29.15 0.91
CA SER A 39 21.25 28.66 0.32
C SER A 39 21.55 29.35 -1.02
N GLU A 40 22.70 29.03 -1.60
CA GLU A 40 23.11 29.53 -2.91
C GLU A 40 22.35 28.85 -4.07
N THR A 41 21.53 27.81 -3.79
CA THR A 41 20.82 27.03 -4.80
C THR A 41 19.31 26.94 -4.50
N PRO A 42 18.57 28.08 -4.49
CA PRO A 42 17.15 28.10 -4.20
C PRO A 42 16.30 27.36 -5.24
N GLU A 43 16.81 27.17 -6.45
CA GLU A 43 16.17 26.38 -7.52
C GLU A 43 15.98 24.91 -7.18
N LEU A 44 16.67 24.40 -6.15
CA LEU A 44 16.46 23.04 -5.64
C LEU A 44 15.04 22.85 -5.08
N THR A 45 14.40 23.92 -4.64
CA THR A 45 13.01 23.88 -4.15
C THR A 45 12.06 23.40 -5.25
N GLU A 46 12.22 23.89 -6.49
CA GLU A 46 11.43 23.44 -7.63
C GLU A 46 11.67 21.98 -7.96
N GLN A 47 12.92 21.53 -7.87
CA GLN A 47 13.28 20.13 -8.11
C GLN A 47 12.64 19.21 -7.06
N ILE A 48 12.61 19.64 -5.81
CA ILE A 48 11.95 18.90 -4.72
C ILE A 48 10.44 18.80 -4.98
N GLN A 49 9.82 19.93 -5.37
CA GLN A 49 8.40 19.95 -5.71
C GLN A 49 8.07 18.97 -6.82
N LYS A 50 8.83 18.99 -7.91
CA LYS A 50 8.66 18.06 -9.04
C LYS A 50 8.84 16.61 -8.61
N HIS A 51 9.80 16.35 -7.74
CA HIS A 51 10.05 15.01 -7.21
C HIS A 51 8.85 14.49 -6.41
N ILE A 52 8.28 15.35 -5.56
CA ILE A 52 7.08 15.02 -4.78
C ILE A 52 5.86 14.80 -5.69
N GLU A 53 5.69 15.64 -6.70
CA GLU A 53 4.62 15.50 -7.70
C GLU A 53 4.73 14.18 -8.47
N GLN A 54 5.94 13.77 -8.84
CA GLN A 54 6.19 12.48 -9.50
C GLN A 54 5.89 11.30 -8.57
N LYS A 55 6.27 11.42 -7.29
CA LYS A 55 5.93 10.38 -6.29
C LYS A 55 4.43 10.26 -6.10
N LEU A 56 3.72 11.37 -6.03
CA LEU A 56 2.25 11.37 -5.93
C LEU A 56 1.61 10.66 -7.13
N LYS A 57 2.09 10.96 -8.33
CA LYS A 57 1.63 10.29 -9.55
C LYS A 57 1.90 8.80 -9.53
N GLY A 58 3.08 8.39 -9.06
CA GLY A 58 3.42 6.97 -8.88
C GLY A 58 2.49 6.28 -7.87
N LEU A 59 2.13 6.97 -6.80
CA LEU A 59 1.19 6.44 -5.80
C LEU A 59 -0.22 6.26 -6.37
N ASP A 60 -0.66 7.12 -7.29
CA ASP A 60 -1.93 6.93 -7.98
C ASP A 60 -1.95 5.62 -8.77
N ASP A 61 -0.86 5.30 -9.47
CA ASP A 61 -0.74 4.06 -10.23
C ASP A 61 -0.70 2.84 -9.29
N ILE A 62 0.02 2.94 -8.18
CA ILE A 62 0.08 1.89 -7.16
C ILE A 62 -1.31 1.66 -6.55
N ALA A 63 -2.04 2.73 -6.24
CA ALA A 63 -3.40 2.63 -5.70
C ALA A 63 -4.35 1.92 -6.66
N LYS A 64 -4.27 2.21 -7.95
CA LYS A 64 -5.05 1.51 -9.00
C LYS A 64 -4.73 0.03 -9.04
N THR A 65 -3.46 -0.32 -8.95
CA THR A 65 -3.00 -1.72 -8.92
C THR A 65 -3.58 -2.45 -7.72
N TRP A 66 -3.51 -1.90 -6.52
CA TRP A 66 -4.08 -2.51 -5.32
C TRP A 66 -5.60 -2.61 -5.37
N THR A 67 -6.29 -1.62 -5.97
CA THR A 67 -7.73 -1.69 -6.19
C THR A 67 -8.08 -2.89 -7.06
N THR A 68 -7.36 -3.08 -8.16
CA THR A 68 -7.57 -4.23 -9.07
C THR A 68 -7.32 -5.56 -8.36
N ILE A 69 -6.24 -5.67 -7.61
CA ILE A 69 -5.90 -6.86 -6.83
C ILE A 69 -6.98 -7.15 -5.79
N HIS A 70 -7.47 -6.12 -5.09
CA HIS A 70 -8.49 -6.27 -4.07
C HIS A 70 -9.83 -6.78 -4.66
N VAL A 71 -10.22 -6.25 -5.82
CA VAL A 71 -11.42 -6.72 -6.54
C VAL A 71 -11.29 -8.20 -6.91
N ARG A 72 -10.13 -8.62 -7.42
CA ARG A 72 -9.85 -10.04 -7.71
C ARG A 72 -9.93 -10.91 -6.46
N CYS A 73 -9.35 -10.46 -5.36
CA CYS A 73 -9.39 -11.19 -4.10
C CYS A 73 -10.82 -11.35 -3.58
N LYS A 74 -11.66 -10.33 -3.70
CA LYS A 74 -13.08 -10.40 -3.34
C LYS A 74 -13.80 -11.48 -4.17
N GLU A 75 -13.52 -11.53 -5.45
CA GLU A 75 -14.12 -12.50 -6.35
C GLU A 75 -13.66 -13.93 -6.00
N GLU A 76 -12.37 -14.12 -5.74
CA GLU A 76 -11.80 -15.39 -5.29
C GLU A 76 -12.46 -15.86 -3.98
N VAL A 77 -12.67 -14.96 -3.03
CA VAL A 77 -13.35 -15.28 -1.77
C VAL A 77 -14.77 -15.76 -2.04
N LYS A 78 -15.52 -15.08 -2.89
CA LYS A 78 -16.88 -15.48 -3.25
C LYS A 78 -16.92 -16.85 -3.89
N GLN A 79 -16.03 -17.12 -4.83
CA GLN A 79 -15.94 -18.41 -5.52
C GLN A 79 -15.58 -19.53 -4.54
N THR A 80 -14.61 -19.28 -3.67
CA THR A 80 -14.18 -20.28 -2.67
C THR A 80 -15.27 -20.55 -1.63
N GLU A 81 -16.00 -19.51 -1.20
CA GLU A 81 -17.17 -19.67 -0.32
C GLU A 81 -18.26 -20.52 -0.99
N HIS A 82 -18.50 -20.27 -2.27
CA HIS A 82 -19.48 -21.03 -3.05
C HIS A 82 -19.08 -22.50 -3.18
N GLU A 83 -17.82 -22.78 -3.50
CA GLU A 83 -17.28 -24.14 -3.55
C GLU A 83 -17.37 -24.83 -2.21
N LEU A 84 -17.01 -24.15 -1.12
CA LEU A 84 -17.11 -24.70 0.22
C LEU A 84 -18.56 -25.08 0.54
N SER A 85 -19.52 -24.21 0.26
CA SER A 85 -20.94 -24.47 0.44
C SER A 85 -21.39 -25.72 -0.35
N ARG A 86 -20.92 -25.85 -1.58
CA ARG A 86 -21.20 -26.98 -2.44
C ARG A 86 -20.67 -28.29 -1.86
N TRP A 87 -19.43 -28.29 -1.38
CA TRP A 87 -18.81 -29.47 -0.77
C TRP A 87 -19.52 -29.86 0.54
N VAL A 88 -19.88 -28.89 1.37
CA VAL A 88 -20.65 -29.13 2.61
C VAL A 88 -22.01 -29.76 2.27
N GLN A 89 -22.71 -29.25 1.26
CA GLN A 89 -23.98 -29.75 0.83
C GLN A 89 -23.86 -31.18 0.31
N LEU A 90 -22.88 -31.49 -0.51
CA LEU A 90 -22.63 -32.85 -1.02
C LEU A 90 -22.27 -33.81 0.11
N ARG A 91 -21.44 -33.37 1.07
CA ARG A 91 -21.09 -34.18 2.25
C ARG A 91 -22.32 -34.54 3.06
N SER A 92 -23.28 -33.62 3.20
CA SER A 92 -24.49 -33.85 4.01
C SER A 92 -25.41 -34.96 3.46
N GLY A 93 -25.24 -35.33 2.18
CA GLY A 93 -25.98 -36.44 1.56
C GLY A 93 -25.48 -37.83 1.92
N TYR A 94 -24.38 -37.94 2.66
CA TYR A 94 -23.77 -39.22 3.03
C TYR A 94 -23.77 -39.43 4.54
N LYS A 95 -23.84 -40.70 4.97
CA LYS A 95 -23.72 -41.06 6.38
C LYS A 95 -22.27 -40.79 6.87
N LYS A 96 -22.12 -40.30 8.10
CA LYS A 96 -20.83 -40.24 8.77
C LYS A 96 -20.11 -41.60 8.67
N ASN A 97 -18.83 -41.58 8.41
CA ASN A 97 -17.98 -42.77 8.25
C ASN A 97 -18.15 -43.55 6.94
N SER A 98 -19.02 -43.14 6.04
CA SER A 98 -19.06 -43.71 4.69
C SER A 98 -17.90 -43.19 3.86
N ASP A 99 -17.52 -43.91 2.79
CA ASP A 99 -16.44 -43.48 1.89
C ASP A 99 -16.79 -42.18 1.17
N GLY A 100 -18.05 -42.01 0.77
CA GLY A 100 -18.53 -40.77 0.17
C GLY A 100 -18.41 -39.57 1.12
N TYR A 101 -18.77 -39.75 2.39
CA TYR A 101 -18.62 -38.71 3.41
C TYR A 101 -17.14 -38.31 3.59
N LYS A 102 -16.26 -39.30 3.71
CA LYS A 102 -14.82 -39.04 3.88
C LYS A 102 -14.23 -38.27 2.69
N HIS A 103 -14.65 -38.64 1.48
CA HIS A 103 -14.20 -37.95 0.26
C HIS A 103 -14.60 -36.48 0.28
N TYR A 104 -15.85 -36.16 0.50
CA TYR A 104 -16.34 -34.78 0.54
C TYR A 104 -15.87 -34.02 1.76
N HIS A 105 -15.67 -34.70 2.89
CA HIS A 105 -15.11 -34.09 4.09
C HIS A 105 -13.68 -33.61 3.85
N GLU A 106 -12.87 -34.33 3.11
CA GLU A 106 -11.52 -33.90 2.73
C GLU A 106 -11.58 -32.66 1.83
N ASN A 107 -12.51 -32.64 0.88
CA ASN A 107 -12.74 -31.46 0.03
C ASN A 107 -13.20 -30.26 0.84
N VAL A 108 -14.05 -30.45 1.84
CA VAL A 108 -14.44 -29.37 2.78
C VAL A 108 -13.23 -28.81 3.54
N LYS A 109 -12.38 -29.69 4.06
CA LYS A 109 -11.15 -29.26 4.75
C LYS A 109 -10.25 -28.44 3.84
N ASN A 110 -10.02 -28.93 2.62
CA ASN A 110 -9.15 -28.24 1.65
C ASN A 110 -9.72 -26.88 1.26
N SER A 111 -11.04 -26.79 1.03
CA SER A 111 -11.72 -25.55 0.71
C SER A 111 -11.67 -24.54 1.87
N ARG A 112 -11.77 -25.00 3.11
CA ARG A 112 -11.61 -24.13 4.29
C ARG A 112 -10.22 -23.55 4.39
N LYS A 113 -9.18 -24.34 4.11
CA LYS A 113 -7.80 -23.87 4.06
C LYS A 113 -7.60 -22.83 2.96
N GLU A 114 -8.14 -23.10 1.78
CA GLU A 114 -8.08 -22.19 0.65
C GLU A 114 -8.81 -20.88 0.94
N LEU A 115 -9.99 -20.95 1.54
CA LEU A 115 -10.78 -19.79 1.95
C LEU A 115 -9.98 -18.90 2.91
N LYS A 116 -9.31 -19.50 3.88
CA LYS A 116 -8.46 -18.78 4.83
C LYS A 116 -7.34 -18.04 4.11
N LYS A 117 -6.69 -18.69 3.13
CA LYS A 117 -5.61 -18.09 2.33
C LYS A 117 -6.11 -16.91 1.50
N VAL A 118 -7.22 -17.06 0.78
CA VAL A 118 -7.74 -15.99 -0.06
C VAL A 118 -8.29 -14.82 0.75
N LYS A 119 -8.86 -15.07 1.93
CA LYS A 119 -9.26 -14.00 2.87
C LYS A 119 -8.05 -13.23 3.38
N GLU A 120 -6.94 -13.91 3.65
CA GLU A 120 -5.71 -13.26 4.07
C GLU A 120 -5.13 -12.38 2.96
N LYS A 121 -5.11 -12.87 1.73
CA LYS A 121 -4.70 -12.06 0.55
C LYS A 121 -5.57 -10.82 0.40
N MET A 122 -6.89 -10.96 0.59
CA MET A 122 -7.82 -9.83 0.53
C MET A 122 -7.52 -8.78 1.59
N ARG A 123 -7.27 -9.20 2.83
CA ARG A 123 -6.89 -8.30 3.93
C ARG A 123 -5.58 -7.59 3.65
N ASN A 124 -4.58 -8.31 3.13
CA ASN A 124 -3.28 -7.74 2.79
C ASN A 124 -3.40 -6.70 1.66
N SER A 125 -4.19 -6.98 0.63
CA SER A 125 -4.41 -6.03 -0.45
C SER A 125 -5.11 -4.75 0.03
N LYS A 126 -6.07 -4.87 0.95
CA LYS A 126 -6.72 -3.72 1.57
C LYS A 126 -5.74 -2.90 2.40
N LYS A 127 -4.90 -3.57 3.19
CA LYS A 127 -3.88 -2.90 4.00
C LYS A 127 -2.90 -2.12 3.15
N GLU A 128 -2.41 -2.71 2.06
CA GLU A 128 -1.49 -2.05 1.14
C GLU A 128 -2.16 -0.86 0.44
N PHE A 129 -3.42 -1.00 0.05
CA PHE A 129 -4.19 0.11 -0.50
C PHE A 129 -4.33 1.25 0.51
N ASP A 130 -4.70 0.95 1.75
CA ASP A 130 -4.88 1.95 2.81
C ASP A 130 -3.55 2.67 3.10
N ASP A 131 -2.43 1.94 3.17
CA ASP A 131 -1.11 2.52 3.37
C ASP A 131 -0.72 3.45 2.20
N THR A 132 -1.00 3.04 0.97
CA THR A 132 -0.76 3.85 -0.23
C THR A 132 -1.59 5.14 -0.18
N MET A 133 -2.85 5.06 0.22
CA MET A 133 -3.72 6.22 0.34
C MET A 133 -3.30 7.18 1.45
N ARG A 134 -2.72 6.67 2.53
CA ARG A 134 -2.12 7.53 3.59
C ARG A 134 -0.92 8.29 3.06
N ASP A 135 -0.06 7.64 2.30
CA ASP A 135 1.09 8.30 1.66
C ASP A 135 0.62 9.36 0.67
N ARG A 136 -0.38 9.03 -0.15
CA ARG A 136 -0.96 9.95 -1.11
C ARG A 136 -1.52 11.20 -0.42
N THR A 137 -2.29 11.01 0.64
CA THR A 137 -2.86 12.11 1.44
C THR A 137 -1.75 12.98 2.03
N PHE A 138 -0.68 12.37 2.53
CA PHE A 138 0.47 13.09 3.04
C PHE A 138 1.14 13.94 1.97
N PHE A 139 1.37 13.40 0.77
CA PHE A 139 2.00 14.16 -0.33
C PHE A 139 1.09 15.27 -0.84
N GLU A 140 -0.21 15.05 -0.94
CA GLU A 140 -1.18 16.10 -1.31
C GLU A 140 -1.16 17.25 -0.31
N LYS A 141 -1.17 16.92 0.97
CA LYS A 141 -1.09 17.90 2.05
C LYS A 141 0.24 18.67 2.01
N LEU A 142 1.34 17.97 1.78
CA LEU A 142 2.65 18.57 1.66
C LEU A 142 2.71 19.57 0.50
N LEU A 143 2.18 19.21 -0.68
CA LEU A 143 2.13 20.11 -1.83
C LEU A 143 1.25 21.32 -1.57
N SER A 144 0.10 21.17 -0.93
CA SER A 144 -0.82 22.27 -0.67
C SER A 144 -0.33 23.21 0.42
N GLU A 145 0.30 22.70 1.49
CA GLU A 145 0.71 23.49 2.64
C GLU A 145 2.13 24.08 2.53
N VAL A 146 3.01 23.39 1.84
CA VAL A 146 4.44 23.75 1.81
C VAL A 146 4.83 24.43 0.50
N PHE A 147 4.24 24.04 -0.61
CA PHE A 147 4.60 24.53 -1.96
C PHE A 147 3.54 25.45 -2.60
N SER A 148 2.50 25.78 -1.89
CA SER A 148 1.47 26.69 -2.42
C SER A 148 1.83 28.17 -2.26
#